data_b6155c1e6f6cb3a4c134c87ee2a99836
#
_entry.id   b6155c1e6f6cb3a4c134c87ee2a99836
#
_cell.length_a   1.000
_cell.length_b   1.000
_cell.length_c   1.000
_cell.angle_alpha   90.00
_cell.angle_beta   90.00
_cell.angle_gamma   90.00
#
_symmetry.space_group_name_H-M   'P 1'
#
loop_
_entity.id
_entity.type
_entity.pdbx_description
1 polymer ?
#
loop_
_entity_poly.entity_id
_entity_poly.type
_entity_poly.pdbx_seq_one_letter_code
_entity_poly.pdbx_strand_id
1 'polypeptide(L)'
;IKVFKTKDFNSTVSVLPDGTINLPRIGPIKVWGLTLDKAQKKIQNQYAKILRNPIIYVDLIAARDIRVLVSGEVQRPGLYSLSLSANTNFLSNSDGGESIAISSRGWPTVVEAIQKSGGITSRGDIRNIEVRRANTPEKTIKLNYWNALKTGAPTYNPYIYDGDSIKILKAKNRTASESLTIAGSSFTPAAITVNVIGEVKRPGPQKIKANSPLNIAIFTAGGLNEYSNKNNIKLVRLINDGSTIKKSFKYIPSADINESINPSLKDGDVIIVSKNLLANATTKLKFAMEPVGPIINAASLYRILNRD
;
A
#
# COMPACT_ATOMS: atom_id res chain seq x y z
N ILE A 1 33.33 -10.28 -7.13
CA ILE A 1 34.74 -9.99 -7.54
C ILE A 1 35.31 -11.24 -8.13
N LYS A 2 35.82 -11.14 -9.34
CA LYS A 2 36.46 -12.24 -10.07
C LYS A 2 37.88 -11.82 -10.42
N VAL A 3 38.86 -12.69 -10.15
CA VAL A 3 40.26 -12.49 -10.48
C VAL A 3 40.62 -13.48 -11.59
N PHE A 4 41.05 -12.95 -12.74
CA PHE A 4 41.33 -13.75 -13.92
C PHE A 4 42.46 -14.77 -13.65
N LYS A 5 42.25 -16.02 -14.08
CA LYS A 5 43.17 -17.18 -13.90
C LYS A 5 43.47 -17.60 -12.45
N THR A 6 42.84 -17.02 -11.44
CA THR A 6 43.10 -17.35 -10.02
C THR A 6 41.78 -17.51 -9.25
N LYS A 7 41.20 -18.71 -9.30
CA LYS A 7 39.87 -18.98 -8.67
C LYS A 7 39.86 -18.78 -7.15
N ASP A 8 40.97 -19.01 -6.47
CA ASP A 8 41.10 -18.89 -4.99
C ASP A 8 40.94 -17.44 -4.48
N PHE A 9 41.00 -16.46 -5.36
CA PHE A 9 40.81 -15.04 -5.05
C PHE A 9 39.42 -14.53 -5.42
N ASN A 10 38.60 -15.37 -6.05
CA ASN A 10 37.22 -15.01 -6.32
C ASN A 10 36.44 -14.96 -5.02
N SER A 11 35.64 -13.91 -4.86
CA SER A 11 34.84 -13.75 -3.66
C SER A 11 33.57 -12.95 -3.90
N THR A 12 32.50 -13.34 -3.22
CA THR A 12 31.30 -12.51 -3.05
C THR A 12 31.38 -11.90 -1.67
N VAL A 13 31.41 -10.57 -1.62
CA VAL A 13 31.58 -9.82 -0.37
C VAL A 13 30.50 -8.75 -0.23
N SER A 14 30.13 -8.45 1.00
CA SER A 14 29.23 -7.34 1.31
C SER A 14 30.04 -6.13 1.75
N VAL A 15 29.56 -4.95 1.40
CA VAL A 15 30.09 -3.69 1.93
C VAL A 15 29.61 -3.55 3.37
N LEU A 16 30.54 -3.50 4.32
CA LEU A 16 30.25 -3.34 5.74
C LEU A 16 29.78 -1.91 6.07
N PRO A 17 29.16 -1.67 7.24
CA PRO A 17 28.69 -0.34 7.65
C PRO A 17 29.77 0.73 7.71
N ASP A 18 31.03 0.35 7.96
CA ASP A 18 32.19 1.24 7.93
C ASP A 18 32.68 1.58 6.50
N GLY A 19 32.01 1.01 5.49
CA GLY A 19 32.33 1.21 4.09
C GLY A 19 33.48 0.37 3.55
N THR A 20 33.88 -0.67 4.28
CA THR A 20 34.93 -1.60 3.85
C THR A 20 34.34 -2.89 3.27
N ILE A 21 35.15 -3.57 2.46
CA ILE A 21 34.93 -4.97 2.03
C ILE A 21 36.13 -5.80 2.48
N ASN A 22 35.90 -7.05 2.90
CA ASN A 22 36.98 -7.98 3.24
C ASN A 22 37.29 -8.88 2.04
N LEU A 23 38.54 -8.84 1.59
CA LEU A 23 38.99 -9.64 0.47
C LEU A 23 40.01 -10.72 0.91
N PRO A 24 39.98 -11.91 0.25
CA PRO A 24 40.93 -12.96 0.53
C PRO A 24 42.37 -12.47 0.46
N ARG A 25 43.19 -12.80 1.47
CA ARG A 25 44.63 -12.49 1.56
C ARG A 25 45.03 -11.02 1.58
N ILE A 26 44.09 -10.07 1.40
CA ILE A 26 44.36 -8.62 1.45
C ILE A 26 43.75 -8.00 2.71
N GLY A 27 42.62 -8.56 3.18
CA GLY A 27 41.87 -7.98 4.29
C GLY A 27 40.95 -6.84 3.90
N PRO A 28 40.67 -5.88 4.82
CA PRO A 28 39.70 -4.84 4.62
C PRO A 28 40.18 -3.75 3.66
N ILE A 29 39.32 -3.38 2.71
CA ILE A 29 39.53 -2.28 1.75
C ILE A 29 38.35 -1.32 1.82
N LYS A 30 38.58 -0.05 2.06
CA LYS A 30 37.56 0.98 2.06
C LYS A 30 37.12 1.28 0.63
N VAL A 31 35.84 1.03 0.33
CA VAL A 31 35.23 1.22 -0.99
C VAL A 31 34.07 2.24 -0.98
N TRP A 32 33.65 2.69 0.19
CA TRP A 32 32.56 3.66 0.33
C TRP A 32 32.88 4.96 -0.43
N GLY A 33 31.86 5.49 -1.16
CA GLY A 33 31.98 6.69 -1.98
C GLY A 33 32.70 6.51 -3.30
N LEU A 34 33.10 5.27 -3.65
CA LEU A 34 33.71 4.95 -4.93
C LEU A 34 32.64 4.47 -5.93
N THR A 35 32.84 4.81 -7.21
CA THR A 35 32.16 4.13 -8.31
C THR A 35 32.72 2.72 -8.48
N LEU A 36 31.99 1.83 -9.17
CA LEU A 36 32.49 0.46 -9.44
C LEU A 36 33.86 0.47 -10.10
N ASP A 37 34.08 1.33 -11.09
CA ASP A 37 35.38 1.47 -11.76
C ASP A 37 36.50 1.91 -10.82
N LYS A 38 36.22 2.86 -9.94
CA LYS A 38 37.20 3.34 -8.94
C LYS A 38 37.48 2.25 -7.92
N ALA A 39 36.44 1.51 -7.49
CA ALA A 39 36.59 0.37 -6.57
C ALA A 39 37.41 -0.73 -7.23
N GLN A 40 37.12 -1.09 -8.47
CA GLN A 40 37.88 -2.07 -9.26
C GLN A 40 39.38 -1.71 -9.34
N LYS A 41 39.70 -0.47 -9.73
CA LYS A 41 41.09 0.02 -9.80
C LYS A 41 41.78 -0.05 -8.43
N LYS A 42 41.07 0.34 -7.36
CA LYS A 42 41.62 0.28 -6.01
C LYS A 42 41.91 -1.16 -5.57
N ILE A 43 41.00 -2.09 -5.82
CA ILE A 43 41.15 -3.51 -5.53
C ILE A 43 42.32 -4.07 -6.35
N GLN A 44 42.38 -3.75 -7.63
CA GLN A 44 43.48 -4.18 -8.53
C GLN A 44 44.85 -3.74 -8.01
N ASN A 45 44.98 -2.48 -7.57
CA ASN A 45 46.21 -1.96 -7.00
C ASN A 45 46.63 -2.68 -5.70
N GLN A 46 45.66 -3.13 -4.88
CA GLN A 46 45.97 -3.91 -3.69
C GLN A 46 46.41 -5.35 -4.04
N TYR A 47 45.71 -5.99 -4.98
CA TYR A 47 46.12 -7.31 -5.43
C TYR A 47 47.46 -7.31 -6.21
N ALA A 48 47.84 -6.21 -6.87
CA ALA A 48 49.12 -6.07 -7.53
C ALA A 48 50.33 -6.19 -6.58
N LYS A 49 50.11 -6.05 -5.25
CA LYS A 49 51.18 -6.28 -4.24
C LYS A 49 51.52 -7.75 -4.05
N ILE A 50 50.59 -8.66 -4.37
CA ILE A 50 50.73 -10.09 -4.14
C ILE A 50 50.61 -10.94 -5.42
N LEU A 51 50.02 -10.35 -6.49
CA LEU A 51 49.84 -10.99 -7.80
C LEU A 51 50.54 -10.18 -8.89
N ARG A 52 51.16 -10.88 -9.84
CA ARG A 52 51.77 -10.22 -11.00
C ARG A 52 50.68 -9.88 -12.03
N ASN A 53 50.50 -8.60 -12.32
CA ASN A 53 49.52 -8.08 -13.31
C ASN A 53 48.09 -8.66 -13.13
N PRO A 54 47.42 -8.48 -11.97
CA PRO A 54 46.08 -9.02 -11.76
C PRO A 54 45.06 -8.29 -12.65
N ILE A 55 44.21 -9.05 -13.33
CA ILE A 55 43.02 -8.54 -14.04
C ILE A 55 41.84 -8.86 -13.17
N ILE A 56 41.12 -7.83 -12.72
CA ILE A 56 40.00 -7.95 -11.78
C ILE A 56 38.72 -7.43 -12.40
N TYR A 57 37.67 -8.19 -12.24
CA TYR A 57 36.28 -7.79 -12.58
C TYR A 57 35.47 -7.63 -11.31
N VAL A 58 34.76 -6.52 -11.19
CA VAL A 58 33.89 -6.22 -10.05
C VAL A 58 32.47 -6.05 -10.56
N ASP A 59 31.60 -6.98 -10.18
CA ASP A 59 30.19 -6.94 -10.49
C ASP A 59 29.37 -6.60 -9.25
N LEU A 60 28.34 -5.77 -9.39
CA LEU A 60 27.37 -5.52 -8.34
C LEU A 60 26.26 -6.56 -8.44
N ILE A 61 26.22 -7.51 -7.49
CA ILE A 61 25.21 -8.58 -7.45
C ILE A 61 23.92 -8.09 -6.86
N ALA A 62 24.01 -7.32 -5.76
CA ALA A 62 22.88 -6.73 -5.08
C ALA A 62 23.25 -5.33 -4.59
N ALA A 63 22.38 -4.38 -4.86
CA ALA A 63 22.50 -3.04 -4.28
C ALA A 63 21.66 -2.97 -3.00
N ARG A 64 22.08 -2.11 -2.06
CA ARG A 64 21.26 -1.84 -0.88
C ARG A 64 19.98 -1.15 -1.29
N ASP A 65 18.95 -1.35 -0.50
CA ASP A 65 17.70 -0.62 -0.65
C ASP A 65 17.95 0.89 -0.57
N ILE A 66 17.26 1.64 -1.41
CA ILE A 66 17.22 3.09 -1.33
C ILE A 66 16.11 3.54 -0.39
N ARG A 67 16.37 4.58 0.38
CA ARG A 67 15.41 5.18 1.31
C ARG A 67 14.89 6.49 0.73
N VAL A 68 13.58 6.64 0.66
CA VAL A 68 12.91 7.82 0.12
C VAL A 68 11.83 8.28 1.10
N LEU A 69 11.76 9.59 1.32
CA LEU A 69 10.70 10.21 2.10
C LEU A 69 9.52 10.52 1.17
N VAL A 70 8.35 9.98 1.46
CA VAL A 70 7.11 10.32 0.76
C VAL A 70 6.19 11.08 1.70
N SER A 71 5.72 12.26 1.28
CA SER A 71 4.97 13.18 2.14
C SER A 71 3.82 13.88 1.40
N GLY A 72 2.96 14.58 2.14
CA GLY A 72 1.80 15.29 1.61
C GLY A 72 0.59 14.37 1.43
N GLU A 73 -0.16 14.55 0.34
CA GLU A 73 -1.44 13.87 0.09
C GLU A 73 -1.25 12.45 -0.45
N VAL A 74 -0.64 11.58 0.35
CA VAL A 74 -0.56 10.12 0.16
C VAL A 74 -1.25 9.40 1.29
N GLN A 75 -1.64 8.14 1.08
CA GLN A 75 -2.39 7.36 2.09
C GLN A 75 -1.57 7.18 3.37
N ARG A 76 -0.29 6.89 3.25
CA ARG A 76 0.64 6.66 4.37
C ARG A 76 1.93 7.45 4.15
N PRO A 77 2.01 8.71 4.62
CA PRO A 77 3.26 9.47 4.57
C PRO A 77 4.32 8.81 5.45
N GLY A 78 5.57 8.81 5.00
CA GLY A 78 6.66 8.19 5.76
C GLY A 78 7.93 7.95 4.96
N LEU A 79 8.91 7.33 5.61
CA LEU A 79 10.16 6.88 5.00
C LEU A 79 9.99 5.45 4.47
N TYR A 80 10.30 5.26 3.19
CA TYR A 80 10.15 3.98 2.50
C TYR A 80 11.49 3.45 2.02
N SER A 81 11.71 2.16 2.24
CA SER A 81 12.82 1.42 1.66
C SER A 81 12.38 0.77 0.37
N LEU A 82 13.05 1.05 -0.74
CA LEU A 82 12.78 0.52 -2.07
C LEU A 82 13.94 -0.33 -2.52
N SER A 83 13.68 -1.60 -2.79
CA SER A 83 14.70 -2.53 -3.23
C SER A 83 15.03 -2.34 -4.70
N LEU A 84 16.33 -2.35 -5.01
CA LEU A 84 16.86 -2.39 -6.37
C LEU A 84 16.89 -3.85 -6.90
N SER A 85 16.77 -4.81 -6.00
CA SER A 85 16.73 -6.23 -6.35
C SER A 85 15.32 -6.63 -6.76
N ALA A 86 15.22 -7.38 -7.84
CA ALA A 86 13.97 -8.01 -8.23
C ALA A 86 13.49 -8.97 -7.13
N ASN A 87 12.20 -9.03 -6.89
CA ASN A 87 11.61 -10.19 -6.26
C ASN A 87 11.80 -11.34 -7.24
N THR A 88 12.67 -12.26 -6.91
CA THR A 88 12.75 -13.57 -7.54
C THR A 88 11.44 -14.29 -7.21
N ASN A 89 10.47 -14.23 -8.09
CA ASN A 89 9.39 -15.18 -8.06
C ASN A 89 10.00 -16.52 -8.51
N PHE A 90 10.27 -17.37 -7.56
CA PHE A 90 10.60 -18.77 -7.84
C PHE A 90 9.33 -19.41 -8.43
N LEU A 91 9.27 -19.51 -9.74
CA LEU A 91 8.39 -20.47 -10.39
C LEU A 91 9.03 -21.84 -10.13
N SER A 92 8.62 -22.49 -9.07
CA SER A 92 8.93 -23.86 -8.81
C SER A 92 8.17 -24.70 -9.86
N ASN A 93 8.84 -25.06 -10.92
CA ASN A 93 8.37 -26.13 -11.76
C ASN A 93 8.61 -27.45 -11.02
N SER A 94 7.57 -28.23 -10.85
CA SER A 94 7.54 -29.55 -10.16
C SER A 94 8.37 -30.65 -10.85
N ASP A 95 9.21 -30.30 -11.80
CA ASP A 95 9.99 -31.23 -12.63
C ASP A 95 11.50 -30.92 -12.58
N GLY A 96 12.11 -30.88 -11.39
CA GLY A 96 13.57 -31.04 -11.21
C GLY A 96 14.53 -30.18 -12.06
N GLY A 97 14.04 -29.18 -12.80
CA GLY A 97 14.86 -28.28 -13.63
C GLY A 97 15.36 -27.06 -12.83
N GLU A 98 16.59 -26.66 -13.10
CA GLU A 98 17.20 -25.43 -12.54
C GLU A 98 16.27 -24.24 -12.75
N SER A 99 15.84 -23.62 -11.64
CA SER A 99 14.99 -22.44 -11.65
C SER A 99 15.79 -21.25 -12.15
N ILE A 100 15.57 -20.81 -13.38
CA ILE A 100 16.14 -19.55 -13.88
C ILE A 100 15.35 -18.41 -13.23
N ALA A 101 15.94 -17.78 -12.23
CA ALA A 101 15.41 -16.55 -11.64
C ALA A 101 15.57 -15.40 -12.64
N ILE A 102 14.52 -15.09 -13.40
CA ILE A 102 14.50 -13.89 -14.24
C ILE A 102 14.21 -12.69 -13.33
N SER A 103 15.25 -12.00 -12.90
CA SER A 103 15.14 -10.77 -12.15
C SER A 103 15.16 -9.58 -13.11
N SER A 104 13.99 -9.01 -13.41
CA SER A 104 13.88 -7.77 -14.18
C SER A 104 13.14 -6.69 -13.40
N ARG A 105 13.76 -6.16 -12.35
CA ARG A 105 13.36 -4.85 -11.85
C ARG A 105 14.45 -3.85 -12.18
N GLY A 106 14.04 -2.81 -12.91
CA GLY A 106 14.86 -1.64 -13.12
C GLY A 106 15.04 -0.83 -11.83
N TRP A 107 15.72 0.28 -11.94
CA TRP A 107 15.87 1.25 -10.86
C TRP A 107 14.49 1.77 -10.43
N PRO A 108 14.17 1.88 -9.11
CA PRO A 108 12.84 2.30 -8.65
C PRO A 108 12.52 3.74 -9.08
N THR A 109 11.25 3.97 -9.35
CA THR A 109 10.73 5.22 -9.90
C THR A 109 9.86 5.97 -8.89
N VAL A 110 9.55 7.23 -9.19
CA VAL A 110 8.63 8.05 -8.39
C VAL A 110 7.26 7.38 -8.25
N VAL A 111 6.74 6.79 -9.31
CA VAL A 111 5.43 6.11 -9.29
C VAL A 111 5.44 4.93 -8.32
N GLU A 112 6.50 4.12 -8.32
CA GLU A 112 6.62 2.98 -7.40
C GLU A 112 6.70 3.41 -5.93
N ALA A 113 7.39 4.52 -5.62
CA ALA A 113 7.41 5.06 -4.27
C ALA A 113 6.03 5.54 -3.80
N ILE A 114 5.29 6.21 -4.70
CA ILE A 114 3.92 6.63 -4.45
C ILE A 114 3.02 5.41 -4.22
N GLN A 115 3.13 4.36 -5.03
CA GLN A 115 2.38 3.12 -4.85
C GLN A 115 2.70 2.45 -3.50
N LYS A 116 3.98 2.41 -3.11
CA LYS A 116 4.41 1.82 -1.84
C LYS A 116 3.90 2.61 -0.62
N SER A 117 3.71 3.92 -0.77
CA SER A 117 3.08 4.77 0.26
C SER A 117 1.54 4.62 0.33
N GLY A 118 0.98 3.65 -0.39
CA GLY A 118 -0.45 3.43 -0.47
C GLY A 118 -1.16 4.30 -1.51
N GLY A 119 -0.40 5.00 -2.37
CA GLY A 119 -0.93 5.84 -3.44
C GLY A 119 -1.39 7.22 -2.99
N ILE A 120 -1.85 8.00 -3.97
CA ILE A 120 -2.31 9.37 -3.78
C ILE A 120 -3.72 9.37 -3.18
N THR A 121 -3.98 10.29 -2.22
CA THR A 121 -5.31 10.47 -1.64
C THR A 121 -6.29 11.12 -2.63
N SER A 122 -7.59 11.07 -2.33
CA SER A 122 -8.62 11.80 -3.08
C SER A 122 -8.38 13.31 -3.15
N ARG A 123 -7.55 13.89 -2.28
CA ARG A 123 -7.20 15.32 -2.26
C ARG A 123 -5.86 15.65 -2.89
N GLY A 124 -5.04 14.66 -3.22
CA GLY A 124 -3.70 14.89 -3.76
C GLY A 124 -3.70 15.39 -5.19
N ASP A 125 -2.82 16.29 -5.56
CA ASP A 125 -2.71 16.86 -6.90
C ASP A 125 -1.65 16.10 -7.73
N ILE A 126 -2.11 15.28 -8.63
CA ILE A 126 -1.26 14.53 -9.57
C ILE A 126 -0.56 15.42 -10.60
N ARG A 127 -0.98 16.70 -10.74
CA ARG A 127 -0.35 17.70 -11.61
C ARG A 127 0.87 18.34 -10.96
N ASN A 128 0.97 18.26 -9.61
CA ASN A 128 1.98 18.93 -8.82
C ASN A 128 2.63 17.97 -7.82
N ILE A 129 3.46 17.09 -8.34
CA ILE A 129 4.31 16.20 -7.54
C ILE A 129 5.71 16.80 -7.54
N GLU A 130 6.24 17.08 -6.37
CA GLU A 130 7.57 17.66 -6.18
C GLU A 130 8.55 16.56 -5.75
N VAL A 131 9.65 16.46 -6.47
CA VAL A 131 10.77 15.57 -6.12
C VAL A 131 12.00 16.41 -5.82
N ARG A 132 12.56 16.28 -4.62
CA ARG A 132 13.80 16.92 -4.20
C ARG A 132 14.89 15.87 -4.06
N ARG A 133 16.02 16.14 -4.69
CA ARG A 133 17.21 15.29 -4.64
C ARG A 133 18.00 15.54 -3.36
N ALA A 134 18.49 14.47 -2.74
CA ALA A 134 19.37 14.59 -1.59
C ALA A 134 20.66 15.37 -1.91
N ASN A 135 21.22 15.14 -3.10
CA ASN A 135 22.48 15.75 -3.53
C ASN A 135 22.34 17.19 -4.04
N THR A 136 21.13 17.63 -4.38
CA THR A 136 20.83 18.98 -4.88
C THR A 136 19.49 19.46 -4.31
N PRO A 137 19.41 19.72 -2.99
CA PRO A 137 18.13 19.98 -2.30
C PRO A 137 17.46 21.27 -2.78
N GLU A 138 18.21 22.18 -3.37
CA GLU A 138 17.72 23.44 -3.93
C GLU A 138 16.91 23.22 -5.23
N LYS A 139 17.19 22.14 -5.96
CA LYS A 139 16.54 21.84 -7.23
C LYS A 139 15.35 20.94 -7.02
N THR A 140 14.14 21.49 -7.17
CA THR A 140 12.89 20.72 -7.14
C THR A 140 12.48 20.36 -8.56
N ILE A 141 12.25 19.07 -8.80
CA ILE A 141 11.69 18.56 -10.05
C ILE A 141 10.16 18.51 -9.86
N LYS A 142 9.42 19.21 -10.72
CA LYS A 142 7.95 19.16 -10.73
C LYS A 142 7.47 18.17 -11.78
N LEU A 143 6.60 17.26 -11.38
CA LEU A 143 6.04 16.22 -12.24
C LEU A 143 4.54 16.42 -12.37
N ASN A 144 4.04 16.23 -13.61
CA ASN A 144 2.62 16.28 -13.94
C ASN A 144 2.23 14.99 -14.67
N TYR A 145 1.52 14.12 -13.97
CA TYR A 145 1.03 12.86 -14.55
C TYR A 145 -0.39 12.92 -15.07
N TRP A 146 -1.09 14.05 -14.87
CA TRP A 146 -2.47 14.17 -15.30
C TRP A 146 -2.65 14.03 -16.82
N ASN A 147 -1.75 14.65 -17.58
CA ASN A 147 -1.81 14.55 -19.04
C ASN A 147 -1.63 13.11 -19.52
N ALA A 148 -0.70 12.37 -18.91
CA ALA A 148 -0.51 10.96 -19.25
C ALA A 148 -1.77 10.13 -18.99
N LEU A 149 -2.46 10.35 -17.87
CA LEU A 149 -3.71 9.64 -17.56
C LEU A 149 -4.85 10.00 -18.53
N LYS A 150 -4.92 11.25 -18.98
CA LYS A 150 -5.99 11.71 -19.84
C LYS A 150 -5.78 11.35 -21.30
N THR A 151 -4.56 11.45 -21.80
CA THR A 151 -4.26 11.36 -23.25
C THR A 151 -3.45 10.12 -23.61
N GLY A 152 -2.93 9.36 -22.63
CA GLY A 152 -1.97 8.28 -22.86
C GLY A 152 -0.60 8.77 -23.32
N ALA A 153 -0.33 10.08 -23.26
CA ALA A 153 0.95 10.64 -23.67
C ALA A 153 2.12 10.13 -22.82
N PRO A 154 3.28 9.87 -23.41
CA PRO A 154 4.48 9.50 -22.69
C PRO A 154 4.79 10.56 -21.62
N THR A 155 5.05 10.12 -20.40
CA THR A 155 5.35 11.02 -19.28
C THR A 155 6.65 10.62 -18.62
N TYR A 156 7.45 11.61 -18.27
CA TYR A 156 8.70 11.44 -17.57
C TYR A 156 8.44 10.90 -16.15
N ASN A 157 8.90 9.66 -15.91
CA ASN A 157 8.87 9.00 -14.61
C ASN A 157 10.32 8.81 -14.13
N PRO A 158 10.90 9.77 -13.39
CA PRO A 158 12.31 9.72 -13.03
C PRO A 158 12.61 8.60 -12.04
N TYR A 159 13.83 8.07 -12.14
CA TYR A 159 14.39 7.20 -11.12
C TYR A 159 14.59 7.94 -9.81
N ILE A 160 14.43 7.22 -8.71
CA ILE A 160 14.65 7.72 -7.35
C ILE A 160 16.04 7.31 -6.89
N TYR A 161 16.67 8.17 -6.10
CA TYR A 161 17.96 7.90 -5.46
C TYR A 161 17.83 7.91 -3.94
N ASP A 162 18.83 7.35 -3.27
CA ASP A 162 18.85 7.30 -1.80
C ASP A 162 18.83 8.71 -1.20
N GLY A 163 17.94 8.93 -0.23
CA GLY A 163 17.71 10.21 0.43
C GLY A 163 16.82 11.19 -0.32
N ASP A 164 16.26 10.82 -1.49
CA ASP A 164 15.29 11.68 -2.18
C ASP A 164 14.01 11.87 -1.36
N SER A 165 13.34 12.99 -1.59
CA SER A 165 12.03 13.24 -1.02
C SER A 165 10.99 13.55 -2.10
N ILE A 166 9.81 12.95 -1.95
CA ILE A 166 8.66 13.12 -2.83
C ILE A 166 7.55 13.77 -2.03
N LYS A 167 7.02 14.88 -2.52
CA LYS A 167 5.90 15.59 -1.88
C LYS A 167 4.74 15.73 -2.86
N ILE A 168 3.58 15.23 -2.46
CA ILE A 168 2.34 15.39 -3.20
C ILE A 168 1.56 16.54 -2.60
N LEU A 169 1.30 17.58 -3.40
CA LEU A 169 0.55 18.75 -2.94
C LEU A 169 -0.96 18.45 -2.91
N LYS A 170 -1.69 19.25 -2.13
CA LYS A 170 -3.16 19.21 -2.12
C LYS A 170 -3.71 19.91 -3.37
N ALA A 171 -4.66 19.28 -4.04
CA ALA A 171 -5.35 19.89 -5.18
C ALA A 171 -6.20 21.07 -4.73
N LYS A 172 -6.09 22.19 -5.44
CA LYS A 172 -6.91 23.38 -5.16
C LYS A 172 -8.35 23.17 -5.61
N ASN A 173 -8.54 22.67 -6.82
CA ASN A 173 -9.85 22.37 -7.42
C ASN A 173 -9.79 20.99 -8.06
N ARG A 174 -10.78 20.14 -7.76
CA ARG A 174 -10.88 18.82 -8.34
C ARG A 174 -12.36 18.47 -8.55
N THR A 175 -12.66 17.93 -9.72
CA THR A 175 -13.99 17.39 -10.02
C THR A 175 -14.13 15.95 -9.52
N ALA A 176 -15.37 15.48 -9.36
CA ALA A 176 -15.64 14.08 -9.02
C ALA A 176 -15.11 13.14 -10.11
N SER A 177 -15.24 13.50 -11.38
CA SER A 177 -14.73 12.75 -12.53
C SER A 177 -13.21 12.58 -12.47
N GLU A 178 -12.46 13.65 -12.16
CA GLU A 178 -11.00 13.57 -11.99
C GLU A 178 -10.59 12.64 -10.83
N SER A 179 -11.35 12.69 -9.75
CA SER A 179 -11.11 11.81 -8.59
C SER A 179 -11.30 10.33 -8.95
N LEU A 180 -12.32 10.02 -9.74
CA LEU A 180 -12.55 8.66 -10.25
C LEU A 180 -11.46 8.20 -11.21
N THR A 181 -11.02 9.05 -12.12
CA THR A 181 -9.93 8.74 -13.06
C THR A 181 -8.64 8.40 -12.32
N ILE A 182 -8.29 9.18 -11.29
CA ILE A 182 -7.10 8.92 -10.47
C ILE A 182 -7.28 7.65 -9.62
N ALA A 183 -8.47 7.40 -9.08
CA ALA A 183 -8.78 6.20 -8.33
C ALA A 183 -8.63 4.91 -9.17
N GLY A 184 -8.91 4.99 -10.46
CA GLY A 184 -8.71 3.90 -11.42
C GLY A 184 -7.29 3.75 -11.96
N SER A 185 -6.37 4.64 -11.56
CA SER A 185 -5.02 4.68 -12.11
C SER A 185 -4.00 3.92 -11.25
N SER A 186 -2.82 3.69 -11.81
CA SER A 186 -1.69 3.08 -11.11
C SER A 186 -1.10 3.94 -9.97
N PHE A 187 -1.54 5.20 -9.82
CA PHE A 187 -1.12 6.09 -8.73
C PHE A 187 -1.84 5.83 -7.41
N THR A 188 -2.86 4.97 -7.43
CA THR A 188 -3.56 4.52 -6.21
C THR A 188 -3.32 3.03 -6.02
N PRO A 189 -3.38 2.51 -4.78
CA PRO A 189 -3.28 1.08 -4.58
C PRO A 189 -4.43 0.37 -5.29
N ALA A 190 -4.18 -0.82 -5.81
CA ALA A 190 -5.21 -1.61 -6.48
C ALA A 190 -6.40 -1.90 -5.56
N ALA A 191 -6.13 -2.02 -4.25
CA ALA A 191 -7.16 -2.26 -3.25
C ALA A 191 -6.77 -1.68 -1.88
N ILE A 192 -7.79 -1.36 -1.09
CA ILE A 192 -7.73 -1.01 0.33
C ILE A 192 -8.57 -2.01 1.12
N THR A 193 -8.28 -2.16 2.40
CA THR A 193 -9.07 -2.98 3.30
C THR A 193 -9.85 -2.08 4.25
N VAL A 194 -11.18 -2.24 4.29
CA VAL A 194 -12.06 -1.57 5.22
C VAL A 194 -12.82 -2.60 6.03
N ASN A 195 -13.15 -2.29 7.28
CA ASN A 195 -13.90 -3.20 8.14
C ASN A 195 -15.38 -2.81 8.15
N VAL A 196 -16.25 -3.72 7.73
CA VAL A 196 -17.70 -3.52 7.78
C VAL A 196 -18.26 -4.39 8.90
N ILE A 197 -18.87 -3.79 9.92
CA ILE A 197 -19.40 -4.48 11.10
C ILE A 197 -20.87 -4.12 11.33
N GLY A 198 -21.57 -5.00 12.04
CA GLY A 198 -22.99 -4.84 12.36
C GLY A 198 -23.91 -5.50 11.34
N GLU A 199 -25.03 -4.87 11.03
CA GLU A 199 -26.16 -5.48 10.31
C GLU A 199 -25.96 -5.49 8.78
N VAL A 200 -24.96 -6.27 8.32
CA VAL A 200 -24.70 -6.59 6.93
C VAL A 200 -24.68 -8.11 6.73
N LYS A 201 -24.82 -8.60 5.51
CA LYS A 201 -24.85 -10.05 5.25
C LYS A 201 -23.52 -10.75 5.53
N ARG A 202 -22.39 -10.07 5.28
CA ARG A 202 -21.03 -10.61 5.49
C ARG A 202 -20.18 -9.59 6.23
N PRO A 203 -20.27 -9.48 7.55
CA PRO A 203 -19.43 -8.57 8.34
C PRO A 203 -17.98 -9.03 8.33
N GLY A 204 -17.06 -8.08 8.50
CA GLY A 204 -15.63 -8.31 8.54
C GLY A 204 -14.84 -7.43 7.59
N PRO A 205 -13.54 -7.73 7.38
CA PRO A 205 -12.69 -7.00 6.46
C PRO A 205 -13.13 -7.20 5.02
N GLN A 206 -13.33 -6.09 4.30
CA GLN A 206 -13.71 -6.05 2.89
C GLN A 206 -12.58 -5.42 2.09
N LYS A 207 -12.10 -6.12 1.06
CA LYS A 207 -11.12 -5.62 0.11
C LYS A 207 -11.84 -4.94 -1.05
N ILE A 208 -11.64 -3.63 -1.19
CA ILE A 208 -12.28 -2.79 -2.20
C ILE A 208 -11.23 -1.97 -2.95
N LYS A 209 -11.58 -1.43 -4.11
CA LYS A 209 -10.68 -0.51 -4.83
C LYS A 209 -10.41 0.73 -3.99
N ALA A 210 -9.21 1.29 -4.09
CA ALA A 210 -8.88 2.55 -3.43
C ALA A 210 -9.84 3.68 -3.85
N ASN A 211 -10.15 4.55 -2.89
CA ASN A 211 -11.11 5.65 -3.06
C ASN A 211 -12.55 5.22 -3.43
N SER A 212 -12.89 3.94 -3.27
CA SER A 212 -14.28 3.49 -3.40
C SER A 212 -15.17 4.19 -2.38
N PRO A 213 -16.41 4.54 -2.76
CA PRO A 213 -17.36 5.14 -1.83
C PRO A 213 -17.93 4.14 -0.83
N LEU A 214 -18.54 4.65 0.24
CA LEU A 214 -19.09 3.88 1.36
C LEU A 214 -20.12 2.82 0.91
N ASN A 215 -20.99 3.14 -0.06
CA ASN A 215 -21.97 2.19 -0.58
C ASN A 215 -21.33 0.94 -1.21
N ILE A 216 -20.17 1.06 -1.86
CA ILE A 216 -19.45 -0.08 -2.45
C ILE A 216 -18.94 -1.04 -1.36
N ALA A 217 -18.46 -0.53 -0.23
CA ALA A 217 -18.02 -1.39 0.87
C ALA A 217 -19.18 -2.19 1.47
N ILE A 218 -20.33 -1.54 1.66
CA ILE A 218 -21.55 -2.23 2.12
C ILE A 218 -22.01 -3.26 1.07
N PHE A 219 -21.96 -2.91 -0.20
CA PHE A 219 -22.30 -3.84 -1.27
C PHE A 219 -21.37 -5.05 -1.31
N THR A 220 -20.06 -4.83 -1.16
CA THR A 220 -19.06 -5.91 -1.08
C THR A 220 -19.27 -6.81 0.13
N ALA A 221 -19.78 -6.25 1.24
CA ALA A 221 -20.21 -6.99 2.43
C ALA A 221 -21.56 -7.77 2.21
N GLY A 222 -22.04 -7.86 0.98
CA GLY A 222 -23.29 -8.54 0.61
C GLY A 222 -24.54 -7.69 0.80
N GLY A 223 -24.40 -6.41 1.08
CA GLY A 223 -25.50 -5.49 1.34
C GLY A 223 -25.98 -5.49 2.78
N LEU A 224 -26.93 -4.66 3.04
CA LEU A 224 -27.60 -4.55 4.35
C LEU A 224 -28.51 -5.76 4.57
N ASN A 225 -28.63 -6.23 5.82
CA ASN A 225 -29.62 -7.22 6.18
C ASN A 225 -30.99 -6.58 6.56
N GLU A 226 -31.98 -7.39 6.85
CA GLU A 226 -33.35 -6.93 7.20
C GLU A 226 -33.45 -6.14 8.52
N TYR A 227 -32.47 -6.34 9.41
CA TYR A 227 -32.41 -5.67 10.71
C TYR A 227 -31.65 -4.37 10.70
N SER A 228 -31.09 -3.97 9.55
CA SER A 228 -30.23 -2.81 9.44
C SER A 228 -30.97 -1.48 9.50
N ASN A 229 -30.36 -0.48 10.16
CA ASN A 229 -30.81 0.89 10.13
C ASN A 229 -30.15 1.66 8.98
N LYS A 230 -30.86 1.78 7.86
CA LYS A 230 -30.40 2.48 6.66
C LYS A 230 -30.12 3.99 6.88
N ASN A 231 -30.69 4.58 7.90
CA ASN A 231 -30.55 6.01 8.19
C ASN A 231 -29.36 6.34 9.11
N ASN A 232 -28.67 5.33 9.64
CA ASN A 232 -27.58 5.53 10.58
C ASN A 232 -26.41 4.56 10.35
N ILE A 233 -25.71 4.78 9.25
CA ILE A 233 -24.45 4.11 8.96
C ILE A 233 -23.33 5.00 9.49
N LYS A 234 -22.51 4.49 10.39
CA LYS A 234 -21.39 5.24 10.98
C LYS A 234 -20.09 4.89 10.29
N LEU A 235 -19.35 5.89 9.87
CA LEU A 235 -17.97 5.78 9.43
C LEU A 235 -17.05 6.25 10.55
N VAL A 236 -16.13 5.40 10.97
CA VAL A 236 -15.06 5.70 11.92
C VAL A 236 -13.74 5.64 11.19
N ARG A 237 -12.99 6.73 11.22
CA ARG A 237 -11.68 6.89 10.57
C ARG A 237 -10.66 7.37 11.56
N LEU A 238 -9.53 6.67 11.63
CA LEU A 238 -8.35 7.12 12.37
C LEU A 238 -7.62 8.17 11.55
N ILE A 239 -7.25 9.29 12.17
CA ILE A 239 -6.43 10.33 11.54
C ILE A 239 -4.97 10.16 11.99
N ASN A 240 -4.04 10.78 11.24
CA ASN A 240 -2.60 10.67 11.50
C ASN A 240 -2.15 11.24 12.86
N ASP A 241 -2.96 12.08 13.50
CA ASP A 241 -2.72 12.63 14.84
C ASP A 241 -3.19 11.70 15.98
N GLY A 242 -3.70 10.50 15.62
CA GLY A 242 -4.26 9.53 16.58
C GLY A 242 -5.71 9.77 16.94
N SER A 243 -6.33 10.86 16.51
CA SER A 243 -7.74 11.12 16.74
C SER A 243 -8.64 10.33 15.79
N THR A 244 -9.91 10.16 16.15
CA THR A 244 -10.91 9.47 15.34
C THR A 244 -11.99 10.41 14.85
N ILE A 245 -12.26 10.39 13.55
CA ILE A 245 -13.46 11.02 12.99
C ILE A 245 -14.60 10.01 13.00
N LYS A 246 -15.74 10.42 13.56
CA LYS A 246 -16.99 9.65 13.50
C LYS A 246 -18.03 10.47 12.75
N LYS A 247 -18.56 9.95 11.65
CA LYS A 247 -19.64 10.57 10.88
C LYS A 247 -20.74 9.57 10.64
N SER A 248 -22.00 10.05 10.63
CA SER A 248 -23.17 9.24 10.33
C SER A 248 -23.73 9.60 8.96
N PHE A 249 -24.14 8.58 8.21
CA PHE A 249 -24.64 8.71 6.85
C PHE A 249 -25.95 7.94 6.69
N LYS A 250 -26.81 8.42 5.80
CA LYS A 250 -27.95 7.66 5.30
C LYS A 250 -27.48 6.80 4.12
N TYR A 251 -27.82 5.53 4.13
CA TYR A 251 -27.48 4.64 3.02
C TYR A 251 -28.36 4.90 1.80
N ILE A 252 -27.74 5.35 0.72
CA ILE A 252 -28.37 5.56 -0.59
C ILE A 252 -27.56 4.75 -1.61
N PRO A 253 -28.06 3.59 -2.08
CA PRO A 253 -27.31 2.68 -2.94
C PRO A 253 -26.81 3.33 -4.24
N SER A 254 -27.61 4.24 -4.81
CA SER A 254 -27.32 4.94 -6.07
C SER A 254 -26.64 6.29 -5.89
N ALA A 255 -26.20 6.65 -4.67
CA ALA A 255 -25.56 7.94 -4.45
C ALA A 255 -24.19 8.00 -5.13
N ASP A 256 -23.93 9.09 -5.81
CA ASP A 256 -22.60 9.43 -6.32
C ASP A 256 -21.62 9.68 -5.17
N ILE A 257 -20.32 9.66 -5.50
CA ILE A 257 -19.27 9.97 -4.53
C ILE A 257 -19.43 11.40 -4.05
N ASN A 258 -19.69 11.55 -2.75
CA ASN A 258 -19.88 12.83 -2.08
C ASN A 258 -19.48 12.72 -0.62
N GLU A 259 -18.65 13.65 -0.14
CA GLU A 259 -18.13 13.64 1.26
C GLU A 259 -19.23 13.75 2.32
N SER A 260 -20.41 14.26 1.97
CA SER A 260 -21.54 14.44 2.88
C SER A 260 -22.54 13.28 2.88
N ILE A 261 -22.62 12.53 1.76
CA ILE A 261 -23.66 11.50 1.57
C ILE A 261 -23.03 10.11 1.39
N ASN A 262 -21.99 10.03 0.56
CA ASN A 262 -21.35 8.78 0.18
C ASN A 262 -19.82 9.00 0.05
N PRO A 263 -19.12 9.14 1.20
CA PRO A 263 -17.72 9.53 1.22
C PRO A 263 -16.81 8.43 0.64
N SER A 264 -15.70 8.88 0.06
CA SER A 264 -14.63 7.97 -0.35
C SER A 264 -13.94 7.37 0.88
N LEU A 265 -13.71 6.07 0.82
CA LEU A 265 -13.09 5.30 1.90
C LEU A 265 -11.57 5.29 1.80
N LYS A 266 -10.93 5.16 2.96
CA LYS A 266 -9.49 4.99 3.11
C LYS A 266 -9.16 3.63 3.72
N ASP A 267 -7.93 3.22 3.54
CA ASP A 267 -7.43 1.99 4.18
C ASP A 267 -7.57 2.07 5.70
N GLY A 268 -8.10 1.02 6.31
CA GLY A 268 -8.36 0.96 7.75
C GLY A 268 -9.66 1.61 8.22
N ASP A 269 -10.49 2.19 7.35
CA ASP A 269 -11.81 2.71 7.74
C ASP A 269 -12.71 1.62 8.32
N VAL A 270 -13.52 1.98 9.33
CA VAL A 270 -14.50 1.09 9.94
C VAL A 270 -15.90 1.62 9.66
N ILE A 271 -16.73 0.79 9.06
CA ILE A 271 -18.12 1.08 8.76
C ILE A 271 -18.99 0.28 9.72
N ILE A 272 -19.81 0.97 10.51
CA ILE A 272 -20.69 0.36 11.50
C ILE A 272 -22.14 0.52 11.05
N VAL A 273 -22.80 -0.60 10.80
CA VAL A 273 -24.22 -0.64 10.46
C VAL A 273 -25.01 -0.99 11.71
N SER A 274 -25.75 -0.03 12.23
CA SER A 274 -26.55 -0.19 13.46
C SER A 274 -27.82 -1.01 13.19
N LYS A 275 -28.35 -1.66 14.23
CA LYS A 275 -29.67 -2.28 14.21
C LYS A 275 -30.79 -1.25 14.13
N ASN A 276 -31.86 -1.61 13.42
CA ASN A 276 -33.13 -0.89 13.50
C ASN A 276 -33.88 -1.30 14.79
N LEU A 277 -34.14 -0.33 15.68
CA LEU A 277 -34.82 -0.60 16.92
C LEU A 277 -36.24 -1.14 16.73
N LEU A 278 -36.94 -0.78 15.64
CA LEU A 278 -38.25 -1.30 15.29
C LEU A 278 -38.24 -2.76 14.89
N ALA A 279 -37.15 -3.26 14.30
CA ALA A 279 -37.00 -4.67 13.95
C ALA A 279 -36.92 -5.57 15.20
N ASN A 280 -36.42 -5.05 16.33
CA ASN A 280 -36.41 -5.78 17.61
C ASN A 280 -37.82 -6.04 18.15
N ALA A 281 -38.76 -5.12 17.94
CA ALA A 281 -40.14 -5.30 18.37
C ALA A 281 -40.86 -6.38 17.54
N THR A 282 -40.66 -6.39 16.24
CA THR A 282 -41.27 -7.39 15.34
C THR A 282 -40.68 -8.79 15.54
N THR A 283 -39.38 -8.90 15.86
CA THR A 283 -38.74 -10.20 16.15
C THR A 283 -39.27 -10.78 17.48
N LYS A 284 -39.45 -9.93 18.52
CA LYS A 284 -40.08 -10.35 19.77
C LYS A 284 -41.54 -10.76 19.56
N LEU A 285 -42.27 -10.07 18.67
CA LEU A 285 -43.64 -10.48 18.32
C LEU A 285 -43.68 -11.77 17.51
N LYS A 286 -42.74 -11.99 16.56
CA LYS A 286 -42.65 -13.26 15.80
C LYS A 286 -42.37 -14.45 16.72
N PHE A 287 -41.48 -14.32 17.70
CA PHE A 287 -41.24 -15.36 18.70
C PHE A 287 -42.47 -15.57 19.63
N ALA A 288 -43.26 -14.54 19.86
CA ALA A 288 -44.50 -14.68 20.63
C ALA A 288 -45.69 -15.24 19.82
N MET A 289 -45.58 -15.22 18.47
CA MET A 289 -46.62 -15.70 17.56
C MET A 289 -46.26 -17.00 16.81
N GLU A 290 -45.05 -17.56 17.03
CA GLU A 290 -44.83 -18.92 16.60
C GLU A 290 -45.78 -19.86 17.38
N PRO A 291 -46.62 -20.65 16.69
CA PRO A 291 -47.49 -21.60 17.37
C PRO A 291 -46.58 -22.63 18.04
N VAL A 292 -46.38 -22.46 19.33
CA VAL A 292 -45.82 -23.52 20.17
C VAL A 292 -46.76 -24.67 20.01
N GLY A 293 -46.22 -25.77 19.43
CA GLY A 293 -47.00 -26.93 19.10
C GLY A 293 -47.93 -27.37 20.24
N PRO A 294 -48.91 -28.25 20.01
CA PRO A 294 -50.20 -28.40 20.74
C PRO A 294 -50.10 -28.97 22.15
N ILE A 295 -49.19 -28.54 22.99
CA ILE A 295 -49.01 -29.04 24.36
C ILE A 295 -48.90 -27.90 25.43
N ILE A 296 -49.47 -26.77 25.21
CA ILE A 296 -49.65 -25.83 26.30
C ILE A 296 -51.18 -25.61 26.44
N ASN A 297 -51.76 -26.29 27.42
CA ASN A 297 -53.14 -26.09 27.82
C ASN A 297 -53.34 -24.59 28.19
N ALA A 298 -54.40 -23.99 27.64
CA ALA A 298 -54.78 -22.61 27.89
C ALA A 298 -54.89 -22.26 29.42
N ALA A 299 -55.05 -23.27 30.27
CA ALA A 299 -55.02 -23.17 31.72
C ALA A 299 -53.64 -22.79 32.33
N SER A 300 -52.53 -23.10 31.62
CA SER A 300 -51.19 -22.72 32.12
C SER A 300 -50.82 -21.29 31.77
N LEU A 301 -51.34 -20.75 30.69
CA LEU A 301 -51.14 -19.34 30.29
C LEU A 301 -51.92 -18.39 31.24
N TYR A 302 -53.13 -18.81 31.67
CA TYR A 302 -53.93 -18.04 32.62
C TYR A 302 -53.27 -17.90 34.02
N ARG A 303 -52.50 -18.93 34.43
CA ARG A 303 -51.76 -18.94 35.70
C ARG A 303 -50.50 -18.11 35.65
N ILE A 304 -49.90 -17.90 34.48
CA ILE A 304 -48.66 -17.09 34.29
C ILE A 304 -49.01 -15.60 34.22
N LEU A 305 -50.18 -15.26 33.68
CA LEU A 305 -50.65 -13.87 33.55
C LEU A 305 -51.27 -13.25 34.80
N ASN A 306 -51.69 -14.10 35.79
CA ASN A 306 -52.34 -13.64 37.03
C ASN A 306 -51.48 -13.91 38.31
N ARG A 307 -50.18 -13.94 38.19
CA ARG A 307 -49.30 -13.94 39.37
C ARG A 307 -48.76 -12.52 39.56
N ASP A 308 -49.34 -11.83 40.58
CA ASP A 308 -48.88 -10.57 41.16
C ASP A 308 -47.39 -10.56 41.48
#